data_c1f6452013056cefd27501463c68dd39
#
_entry.id   c1f6452013056cefd27501463c68dd39
#
_cell.length_a   1.000
_cell.length_b   1.000
_cell.length_c   1.000
_cell.angle_alpha   90.00
_cell.angle_beta   90.00
_cell.angle_gamma   90.00
#
_symmetry.space_group_name_H-M   'P 1'
#
loop_
_entity.id
_entity.type
_entity.pdbx_description
1 polymer ?
#
loop_
_entity_poly.entity_id
_entity_poly.type
_entity_poly.pdbx_seq_one_letter_code
_entity_poly.pdbx_strand_id
1 'polypeptide(L)'
;MSCNLTSGFSLGCRDNSGGIKNIYILSGSITSIDEVSDGLISSISGSGTMFQFSLTKNTGDLTEAPTPSLENGTVYYEQTVNAAFHKLQASLRNQVKVLAQNPDLKIIVETNNGEESPYTGKFFFVGRYRGATLSAGSATTGTTFGDANQYALTFQGLEPQPMDEIQSTDGTLASALSGIVVG
;
A
#
# COMPACT_ATOMS: atom_id res chain seq x y z
N MET A 1 20.33 8.86 -16.32
CA MET A 1 18.89 9.18 -16.31
C MET A 1 18.68 10.51 -17.00
N SER A 2 17.70 10.60 -17.89
CA SER A 2 17.32 11.86 -18.50
C SER A 2 16.38 12.61 -17.53
N CYS A 3 16.68 13.86 -17.23
CA CYS A 3 15.80 14.73 -16.42
C CYS A 3 14.70 15.38 -17.26
N ASN A 4 14.48 14.93 -18.48
CA ASN A 4 13.48 15.49 -19.39
C ASN A 4 12.19 14.69 -19.34
N LEU A 5 11.05 15.39 -19.36
CA LEU A 5 9.74 14.77 -19.55
C LEU A 5 9.66 14.08 -20.92
N THR A 6 9.12 12.87 -20.94
CA THR A 6 8.97 12.06 -22.17
C THR A 6 7.55 11.98 -22.68
N SER A 7 6.55 12.27 -21.83
CA SER A 7 5.13 12.26 -22.20
C SER A 7 4.32 13.26 -21.36
N GLY A 8 3.12 13.58 -21.83
CA GLY A 8 2.12 14.32 -21.09
C GLY A 8 1.01 13.43 -20.56
N PHE A 9 0.12 14.00 -19.77
CA PHE A 9 -1.07 13.34 -19.25
C PHE A 9 -2.31 13.82 -20.00
N SER A 10 -3.17 12.91 -20.43
CA SER A 10 -4.49 13.21 -20.99
C SER A 10 -5.59 12.76 -20.04
N LEU A 11 -6.58 13.63 -19.83
CA LEU A 11 -7.73 13.30 -18.99
C LEU A 11 -8.62 12.25 -19.69
N GLY A 12 -8.81 11.10 -19.06
CA GLY A 12 -9.73 10.06 -19.51
C GLY A 12 -11.20 10.31 -19.14
N CYS A 13 -12.03 9.28 -19.24
CA CYS A 13 -13.41 9.31 -18.77
C CYS A 13 -13.48 9.46 -17.24
N ARG A 14 -14.64 9.88 -16.72
CA ARG A 14 -14.88 9.99 -15.27
C ARG A 14 -15.33 8.65 -14.68
N ASP A 15 -14.43 7.69 -14.65
CA ASP A 15 -14.63 6.31 -14.14
C ASP A 15 -13.78 6.00 -12.90
N ASN A 16 -13.23 7.03 -12.26
CA ASN A 16 -12.33 6.91 -11.12
C ASN A 16 -13.10 6.95 -9.79
N SER A 17 -12.77 6.02 -8.88
CA SER A 17 -13.29 5.92 -7.51
C SER A 17 -12.17 6.11 -6.49
N GLY A 18 -12.40 6.94 -5.46
CA GLY A 18 -11.43 7.17 -4.39
C GLY A 18 -11.42 6.07 -3.33
N GLY A 19 -10.38 6.10 -2.50
CA GLY A 19 -10.20 5.22 -1.34
C GLY A 19 -9.58 3.87 -1.65
N ILE A 20 -9.29 3.14 -0.58
CA ILE A 20 -8.69 1.81 -0.63
C ILE A 20 -9.68 0.75 -0.14
N LYS A 21 -9.53 -0.47 -0.63
CA LYS A 21 -10.39 -1.61 -0.33
C LYS A 21 -9.74 -2.56 0.67
N ASN A 22 -8.50 -2.94 0.40
CA ASN A 22 -7.72 -3.85 1.23
C ASN A 22 -6.28 -3.38 1.36
N ILE A 23 -5.66 -3.77 2.47
CA ILE A 23 -4.22 -3.64 2.67
C ILE A 23 -3.66 -5.05 2.84
N TYR A 24 -2.56 -5.33 2.18
CA TYR A 24 -1.84 -6.59 2.29
C TYR A 24 -0.46 -6.32 2.87
N ILE A 25 -0.11 -7.03 3.94
CA ILE A 25 1.19 -6.87 4.61
C ILE A 25 1.93 -8.19 4.55
N LEU A 26 3.16 -8.16 4.04
CA LEU A 26 3.99 -9.34 3.90
C LEU A 26 4.61 -9.75 5.24
N SER A 27 4.42 -11.01 5.61
CA SER A 27 5.21 -11.70 6.62
C SER A 27 6.09 -12.73 5.91
N GLY A 28 7.29 -12.34 5.57
CA GLY A 28 8.21 -13.15 4.78
C GLY A 28 9.28 -12.30 4.11
N SER A 29 9.81 -12.79 3.00
CA SER A 29 10.86 -12.09 2.25
C SER A 29 10.57 -12.07 0.75
N ILE A 30 10.94 -10.99 0.09
CA ILE A 30 10.91 -10.85 -1.37
C ILE A 30 12.29 -11.25 -1.89
N THR A 31 12.32 -12.10 -2.91
CA THR A 31 13.55 -12.57 -3.56
C THR A 31 13.80 -11.81 -4.86
N SER A 32 12.77 -11.58 -5.67
CA SER A 32 12.86 -10.80 -6.90
C SER A 32 11.55 -10.08 -7.23
N ILE A 33 11.68 -9.00 -7.96
CA ILE A 33 10.55 -8.23 -8.51
C ILE A 33 10.83 -8.06 -9.99
N ASP A 34 9.90 -8.51 -10.83
CA ASP A 34 9.97 -8.36 -12.28
C ASP A 34 9.08 -7.19 -12.72
N GLU A 35 9.63 -6.33 -13.57
CA GLU A 35 8.94 -5.15 -14.08
C GLU A 35 8.65 -5.29 -15.58
N VAL A 36 7.49 -4.83 -16.00
CA VAL A 36 7.14 -4.66 -17.42
C VAL A 36 7.77 -3.37 -17.95
N SER A 37 7.71 -2.33 -17.15
CA SER A 37 8.27 -1.00 -17.42
C SER A 37 8.57 -0.29 -16.11
N ASP A 38 9.27 0.83 -16.17
CA ASP A 38 9.54 1.66 -14.99
C ASP A 38 8.23 2.04 -14.29
N GLY A 39 8.10 1.66 -13.02
CA GLY A 39 6.92 1.88 -12.19
C GLY A 39 5.78 0.86 -12.35
N LEU A 40 5.93 -0.18 -13.18
CA LEU A 40 4.92 -1.22 -13.37
C LEU A 40 5.49 -2.63 -13.14
N ILE A 41 5.10 -3.25 -12.04
CA ILE A 41 5.52 -4.59 -11.62
C ILE A 41 4.63 -5.65 -12.25
N SER A 42 5.22 -6.67 -12.87
CA SER A 42 4.51 -7.84 -13.41
C SER A 42 4.43 -8.99 -12.44
N SER A 43 5.48 -9.22 -11.65
CA SER A 43 5.49 -10.29 -10.66
C SER A 43 6.40 -9.98 -9.47
N ILE A 44 6.03 -10.53 -8.31
CA ILE A 44 6.80 -10.47 -7.07
C ILE A 44 7.03 -11.91 -6.64
N SER A 45 8.28 -12.32 -6.59
CA SER A 45 8.68 -13.65 -6.13
C SER A 45 9.27 -13.58 -4.73
N GLY A 46 8.93 -14.57 -3.90
CA GLY A 46 9.42 -14.58 -2.54
C GLY A 46 8.91 -15.79 -1.75
N SER A 47 8.91 -15.64 -0.44
CA SER A 47 8.40 -16.66 0.48
C SER A 47 7.65 -16.02 1.64
N GLY A 48 6.66 -16.73 2.15
CA GLY A 48 5.86 -16.28 3.29
C GLY A 48 4.39 -16.10 2.96
N THR A 49 3.72 -15.30 3.78
CA THR A 49 2.28 -15.04 3.66
C THR A 49 2.02 -13.54 3.59
N MET A 50 1.21 -13.15 2.62
CA MET A 50 0.67 -11.81 2.48
C MET A 50 -0.67 -11.75 3.22
N PHE A 51 -0.67 -11.16 4.41
CA PHE A 51 -1.88 -11.05 5.22
C PHE A 51 -2.78 -9.93 4.74
N GLN A 52 -4.03 -10.27 4.44
CA GLN A 52 -5.04 -9.32 4.00
C GLN A 52 -5.75 -8.67 5.19
N PHE A 53 -5.80 -7.36 5.18
CA PHE A 53 -6.59 -6.53 6.08
C PHE A 53 -7.68 -5.82 5.28
N SER A 54 -8.92 -6.28 5.44
CA SER A 54 -10.06 -5.70 4.73
C SER A 54 -10.58 -4.45 5.44
N LEU A 55 -10.85 -3.42 4.65
CA LEU A 55 -11.36 -2.15 5.13
C LEU A 55 -12.85 -1.98 4.81
N THR A 56 -13.54 -1.25 5.65
CA THR A 56 -14.88 -0.76 5.34
C THR A 56 -14.77 0.43 4.38
N LYS A 57 -15.78 0.68 3.58
CA LYS A 57 -15.81 1.85 2.68
C LYS A 57 -15.55 3.14 3.45
N ASN A 58 -14.74 4.04 2.87
CA ASN A 58 -14.39 5.35 3.41
C ASN A 58 -13.59 5.32 4.73
N THR A 59 -12.84 4.24 5.00
CA THR A 59 -12.05 4.11 6.23
C THR A 59 -10.55 4.01 5.98
N GLY A 60 -10.10 4.24 4.76
CA GLY A 60 -8.69 4.26 4.43
C GLY A 60 -8.36 5.07 3.19
N ASP A 61 -7.15 5.58 3.16
CA ASP A 61 -6.57 6.32 2.05
C ASP A 61 -5.09 6.00 1.88
N LEU A 62 -4.61 6.24 0.68
CA LEU A 62 -3.21 6.16 0.28
C LEU A 62 -2.81 7.49 -0.33
N THR A 63 -1.75 8.07 0.17
CA THR A 63 -1.18 9.31 -0.35
C THR A 63 0.31 9.16 -0.59
N GLU A 64 0.80 9.83 -1.64
CA GLU A 64 2.22 9.97 -1.91
C GLU A 64 2.56 11.43 -2.12
N ALA A 65 3.58 11.92 -1.42
CA ALA A 65 4.06 13.29 -1.51
C ALA A 65 5.54 13.31 -1.89
N PRO A 66 5.91 13.83 -3.08
CA PRO A 66 7.29 14.09 -3.40
C PRO A 66 7.83 15.24 -2.55
N THR A 67 8.97 15.04 -1.89
CA THR A 67 9.61 16.02 -1.01
C THR A 67 11.00 16.38 -1.55
N PRO A 68 11.09 17.41 -2.44
CA PRO A 68 12.36 17.88 -2.94
C PRO A 68 13.04 18.85 -1.96
N SER A 69 14.37 18.77 -1.83
CA SER A 69 15.19 19.75 -1.14
C SER A 69 16.22 20.34 -2.10
N LEU A 70 16.05 21.61 -2.43
CA LEU A 70 16.98 22.32 -3.32
C LEU A 70 18.33 22.53 -2.68
N GLU A 71 18.37 22.77 -1.35
CA GLU A 71 19.63 23.01 -0.62
C GLU A 71 20.52 21.77 -0.56
N ASN A 72 19.90 20.59 -0.38
CA ASN A 72 20.61 19.33 -0.24
C ASN A 72 20.72 18.53 -1.54
N GLY A 73 20.04 18.98 -2.60
CA GLY A 73 19.99 18.26 -3.88
C GLY A 73 19.35 16.87 -3.78
N THR A 74 18.43 16.69 -2.84
CA THR A 74 17.77 15.41 -2.58
C THR A 74 16.28 15.48 -2.95
N VAL A 75 15.72 14.34 -3.31
CA VAL A 75 14.28 14.12 -3.44
C VAL A 75 13.94 12.75 -2.87
N TYR A 76 12.88 12.68 -2.11
CA TYR A 76 12.30 11.42 -1.64
C TYR A 76 10.78 11.50 -1.73
N TYR A 77 10.16 10.34 -1.67
CA TYR A 77 8.71 10.18 -1.76
C TYR A 77 8.18 9.67 -0.43
N GLU A 78 7.31 10.45 0.18
CA GLU A 78 6.64 10.09 1.42
C GLU A 78 5.33 9.38 1.09
N GLN A 79 5.30 8.09 1.34
CA GLN A 79 4.15 7.22 1.10
C GLN A 79 3.43 7.00 2.41
N THR A 80 2.17 7.41 2.49
CA THR A 80 1.36 7.31 3.71
C THR A 80 0.09 6.52 3.45
N VAL A 81 -0.14 5.49 4.26
CA VAL A 81 -1.35 4.68 4.25
C VAL A 81 -2.08 4.86 5.57
N ASN A 82 -3.28 5.41 5.53
CA ASN A 82 -4.16 5.49 6.69
C ASN A 82 -5.23 4.40 6.59
N ALA A 83 -5.48 3.71 7.68
CA ALA A 83 -6.48 2.66 7.75
C ALA A 83 -7.17 2.60 9.11
N ALA A 84 -8.50 2.51 9.10
CA ALA A 84 -9.28 2.30 10.30
C ALA A 84 -9.93 0.91 10.27
N PHE A 85 -9.59 0.10 11.26
CA PHE A 85 -10.12 -1.25 11.45
C PHE A 85 -11.15 -1.26 12.55
N HIS A 86 -12.40 -1.51 12.19
CA HIS A 86 -13.49 -1.57 13.15
C HIS A 86 -13.37 -2.78 14.07
N LYS A 87 -13.89 -2.62 15.28
CA LYS A 87 -13.95 -3.61 16.34
C LYS A 87 -12.60 -3.88 17.01
N LEU A 88 -12.48 -3.43 18.25
CA LEU A 88 -11.35 -3.76 19.11
C LEU A 88 -11.42 -5.25 19.52
N GLN A 89 -10.40 -6.03 19.14
CA GLN A 89 -10.32 -7.45 19.47
C GLN A 89 -8.88 -7.89 19.72
N ALA A 90 -8.69 -8.94 20.53
CA ALA A 90 -7.38 -9.40 20.97
C ALA A 90 -6.48 -9.86 19.82
N SER A 91 -7.05 -10.48 18.76
CA SER A 91 -6.30 -10.91 17.59
C SER A 91 -5.66 -9.73 16.87
N LEU A 92 -6.45 -8.66 16.60
CA LEU A 92 -5.96 -7.46 15.93
C LEU A 92 -4.94 -6.71 16.80
N ARG A 93 -5.17 -6.62 18.13
CA ARG A 93 -4.22 -6.04 19.06
C ARG A 93 -2.82 -6.68 18.98
N ASN A 94 -2.77 -8.01 18.89
CA ASN A 94 -1.50 -8.73 18.79
C ASN A 94 -0.81 -8.46 17.45
N GLN A 95 -1.56 -8.36 16.36
CA GLN A 95 -1.02 -7.97 15.05
C GLN A 95 -0.47 -6.55 15.08
N VAL A 96 -1.20 -5.59 15.62
CA VAL A 96 -0.74 -4.19 15.77
C VAL A 96 0.57 -4.12 16.56
N LYS A 97 0.73 -4.94 17.62
CA LYS A 97 1.99 -5.01 18.38
C LYS A 97 3.16 -5.46 17.50
N VAL A 98 2.95 -6.50 16.68
CA VAL A 98 3.99 -7.02 15.78
C VAL A 98 4.32 -5.98 14.70
N LEU A 99 3.31 -5.35 14.11
CA LEU A 99 3.49 -4.31 13.09
C LEU A 99 4.26 -3.10 13.64
N ALA A 100 4.01 -2.71 14.88
CA ALA A 100 4.73 -1.59 15.53
C ALA A 100 6.20 -1.91 15.83
N GLN A 101 6.57 -3.18 15.92
CA GLN A 101 7.94 -3.63 16.20
C GLN A 101 8.75 -3.85 14.91
N ASN A 102 8.11 -3.96 13.76
CA ASN A 102 8.79 -4.21 12.49
C ASN A 102 9.04 -2.89 11.73
N PRO A 103 10.30 -2.50 11.53
CA PRO A 103 10.65 -1.27 10.82
C PRO A 103 10.71 -1.43 9.28
N ASP A 104 10.51 -2.63 8.75
CA ASP A 104 10.62 -2.95 7.32
C ASP A 104 9.38 -3.70 6.85
N LEU A 105 8.23 -3.01 6.86
CA LEU A 105 6.99 -3.57 6.34
C LEU A 105 6.94 -3.41 4.82
N LYS A 106 6.56 -4.48 4.13
CA LYS A 106 6.22 -4.47 2.70
C LYS A 106 4.70 -4.51 2.59
N ILE A 107 4.13 -3.42 2.09
CA ILE A 107 2.69 -3.21 2.08
C ILE A 107 2.22 -3.09 0.63
N ILE A 108 1.16 -3.82 0.29
CA ILE A 108 0.47 -3.66 -0.99
C ILE A 108 -0.94 -3.16 -0.67
N VAL A 109 -1.33 -2.09 -1.34
CA VAL A 109 -2.62 -1.45 -1.17
C VAL A 109 -3.50 -1.72 -2.38
N GLU A 110 -4.69 -2.26 -2.16
CA GLU A 110 -5.72 -2.42 -3.17
C GLU A 110 -6.66 -1.23 -3.15
N THR A 111 -6.70 -0.47 -4.23
CA THR A 111 -7.63 0.66 -4.40
C THR A 111 -9.02 0.19 -4.82
N ASN A 112 -10.00 1.10 -4.79
CA ASN A 112 -11.33 0.83 -5.33
C ASN A 112 -11.38 0.90 -6.86
N ASN A 113 -10.29 1.33 -7.50
CA ASN A 113 -10.15 1.37 -8.95
C ASN A 113 -9.53 0.07 -9.48
N GLY A 114 -9.73 -0.18 -10.74
CA GLY A 114 -9.10 -1.28 -11.47
C GLY A 114 -9.60 -1.24 -12.88
N GLU A 115 -8.72 -1.24 -13.85
CA GLU A 115 -9.08 -1.36 -15.25
C GLU A 115 -9.44 -2.81 -15.60
N GLU A 116 -10.23 -2.97 -16.64
CA GLU A 116 -10.39 -4.28 -17.25
C GLU A 116 -9.04 -4.69 -17.87
N SER A 117 -8.69 -5.92 -17.82
CA SER A 117 -7.47 -6.58 -18.26
C SER A 117 -6.54 -5.77 -19.22
N PRO A 118 -5.25 -5.58 -18.88
CA PRO A 118 -4.57 -6.09 -17.70
C PRO A 118 -4.87 -5.19 -16.49
N TYR A 119 -5.27 -5.73 -15.38
CA TYR A 119 -5.72 -5.00 -14.18
C TYR A 119 -4.61 -4.13 -13.60
N THR A 120 -4.45 -2.93 -14.14
CA THR A 120 -3.52 -1.88 -13.68
C THR A 120 -4.23 -0.81 -12.87
N GLY A 121 -3.49 -0.04 -12.09
CA GLY A 121 -4.05 1.04 -11.24
C GLY A 121 -4.84 0.55 -10.03
N LYS A 122 -4.84 -0.77 -9.75
CA LYS A 122 -5.57 -1.36 -8.64
C LYS A 122 -4.71 -1.63 -7.42
N PHE A 123 -3.48 -2.08 -7.62
CA PHE A 123 -2.54 -2.41 -6.55
C PHE A 123 -1.33 -1.51 -6.59
N PHE A 124 -0.96 -0.95 -5.44
CA PHE A 124 0.22 -0.11 -5.28
C PHE A 124 1.14 -0.69 -4.22
N PHE A 125 2.44 -0.69 -4.49
CA PHE A 125 3.45 -1.19 -3.57
C PHE A 125 4.03 -0.04 -2.74
N VAL A 126 3.84 -0.10 -1.43
CA VAL A 126 4.34 0.86 -0.43
C VAL A 126 5.50 0.24 0.33
N GLY A 127 6.60 0.98 0.47
CA GLY A 127 7.77 0.50 1.18
C GLY A 127 8.61 -0.51 0.39
N ARG A 128 8.71 -0.38 -0.92
CA ARG A 128 9.43 -1.31 -1.77
C ARG A 128 10.93 -1.39 -1.44
N TYR A 129 11.61 -0.25 -1.34
CA TYR A 129 13.07 -0.19 -1.20
C TYR A 129 13.52 -0.13 0.25
N ARG A 130 12.92 0.76 1.05
CA ARG A 130 13.32 1.03 2.44
C ARG A 130 12.37 0.45 3.47
N GLY A 131 11.20 -0.01 3.04
CA GLY A 131 10.16 -0.47 3.92
C GLY A 131 9.30 0.65 4.50
N ALA A 132 8.10 0.28 4.90
CA ALA A 132 7.20 1.14 5.63
C ALA A 132 7.22 0.79 7.13
N THR A 133 6.87 1.76 7.96
CA THR A 133 6.75 1.59 9.40
C THR A 133 5.36 2.02 9.87
N LEU A 134 4.88 1.47 10.97
CA LEU A 134 3.72 1.99 11.67
C LEU A 134 4.14 3.28 12.39
N SER A 135 3.82 4.44 11.80
CA SER A 135 4.25 5.76 12.30
C SER A 135 3.34 6.31 13.40
N ALA A 136 2.05 6.00 13.33
CA ALA A 136 1.06 6.41 14.32
C ALA A 136 -0.08 5.38 14.42
N GLY A 137 -0.73 5.36 15.58
CA GLY A 137 -1.89 4.52 15.80
C GLY A 137 -2.67 4.93 17.03
N SER A 138 -3.99 4.73 16.96
CA SER A 138 -4.87 4.93 18.11
C SER A 138 -5.91 3.82 18.18
N ALA A 139 -6.34 3.50 19.39
CA ALA A 139 -7.45 2.61 19.66
C ALA A 139 -8.52 3.40 20.41
N THR A 140 -9.75 3.38 19.92
CA THR A 140 -10.86 4.08 20.55
C THR A 140 -12.10 3.21 20.59
N THR A 141 -12.85 3.30 21.70
CA THR A 141 -14.17 2.67 21.84
C THR A 141 -15.30 3.60 21.45
N GLY A 142 -15.01 4.91 21.27
CA GLY A 142 -16.02 5.95 21.24
C GLY A 142 -16.62 6.21 22.62
N THR A 143 -17.52 7.18 22.71
CA THR A 143 -18.21 7.61 23.93
C THR A 143 -19.70 7.26 23.89
N THR A 144 -20.30 7.37 22.72
CA THR A 144 -21.74 7.07 22.51
C THR A 144 -21.91 5.77 21.71
N PHE A 145 -23.13 5.22 21.70
CA PHE A 145 -23.43 3.99 20.94
C PHE A 145 -23.17 4.10 19.43
N GLY A 146 -23.24 5.30 18.86
CA GLY A 146 -23.00 5.56 17.45
C GLY A 146 -21.54 5.82 17.08
N ASP A 147 -20.66 5.93 18.08
CA ASP A 147 -19.24 6.25 17.85
C ASP A 147 -18.46 5.03 17.31
N ALA A 148 -17.37 5.32 16.62
CA ALA A 148 -16.52 4.29 16.09
C ALA A 148 -15.72 3.58 17.20
N ASN A 149 -15.81 2.25 17.21
CA ASN A 149 -14.96 1.36 17.99
C ASN A 149 -13.95 0.76 17.03
N GLN A 150 -12.69 1.28 17.06
CA GLN A 150 -11.73 0.99 16.01
C GLN A 150 -10.26 1.16 16.42
N TYR A 151 -9.37 0.55 15.65
CA TYR A 151 -7.97 0.93 15.54
C TYR A 151 -7.80 1.82 14.30
N ALA A 152 -7.27 3.02 14.46
CA ALA A 152 -6.82 3.87 13.37
C ALA A 152 -5.30 3.79 13.32
N LEU A 153 -4.75 3.32 12.21
CA LEU A 153 -3.32 3.09 12.01
C LEU A 153 -2.83 3.90 10.81
N THR A 154 -1.63 4.47 10.96
CA THR A 154 -0.93 5.19 9.89
C THR A 154 0.40 4.52 9.63
N PHE A 155 0.59 4.02 8.42
CA PHE A 155 1.86 3.49 7.95
C PHE A 155 2.55 4.54 7.08
N GLN A 156 3.87 4.65 7.20
CA GLN A 156 4.66 5.63 6.46
C GLN A 156 5.91 4.95 5.89
N GLY A 157 6.15 5.15 4.61
CA GLY A 157 7.38 4.78 3.91
C GLY A 157 8.08 6.03 3.38
N LEU A 158 9.39 6.11 3.53
CA LEU A 158 10.22 7.15 2.92
C LEU A 158 11.08 6.50 1.85
N GLU A 159 10.70 6.70 0.58
CA GLU A 159 11.25 5.94 -0.54
C GLU A 159 12.03 6.84 -1.53
N PRO A 160 13.06 6.29 -2.19
CA PRO A 160 13.83 7.03 -3.20
C PRO A 160 13.10 7.16 -4.54
N GLN A 161 12.05 6.37 -4.77
CA GLN A 161 11.27 6.31 -6.00
C GLN A 161 9.78 6.41 -5.67
N PRO A 162 8.94 6.86 -6.62
CA PRO A 162 7.50 6.80 -6.47
C PRO A 162 6.99 5.38 -6.27
N MET A 163 5.73 5.25 -5.83
CA MET A 163 5.06 3.95 -5.71
C MET A 163 4.95 3.27 -7.07
N ASP A 164 5.23 1.97 -7.07
CA ASP A 164 5.01 1.14 -8.25
C ASP A 164 3.60 0.58 -8.26
N GLU A 165 3.01 0.53 -9.45
CA GLU A 165 1.79 -0.23 -9.69
C GLU A 165 2.12 -1.72 -9.89
N ILE A 166 1.19 -2.59 -9.49
CA ILE A 166 1.31 -4.04 -9.71
C ILE A 166 0.23 -4.45 -10.70
N GLN A 167 0.68 -4.99 -11.83
CA GLN A 167 -0.19 -5.56 -12.84
C GLN A 167 -0.68 -6.94 -12.40
N SER A 168 -1.98 -7.13 -12.37
CA SER A 168 -2.63 -8.41 -12.12
C SER A 168 -3.18 -8.98 -13.42
N THR A 169 -3.13 -10.28 -13.62
CA THR A 169 -3.67 -10.94 -14.82
C THR A 169 -5.15 -11.31 -14.69
N ASP A 170 -5.64 -11.44 -13.45
CA ASP A 170 -7.02 -11.86 -13.16
C ASP A 170 -7.75 -10.93 -12.18
N GLY A 171 -7.17 -9.76 -11.88
CA GLY A 171 -7.72 -8.80 -10.92
C GLY A 171 -7.49 -9.15 -9.46
N THR A 172 -6.74 -10.23 -9.17
CA THR A 172 -6.34 -10.61 -7.81
C THR A 172 -4.86 -10.36 -7.58
N LEU A 173 -4.48 -10.04 -6.34
CA LEU A 173 -3.06 -9.88 -5.99
C LEU A 173 -2.30 -11.21 -6.16
N ALA A 174 -2.96 -12.34 -5.93
CA ALA A 174 -2.35 -13.66 -6.01
C ALA A 174 -1.75 -13.98 -7.38
N SER A 175 -2.31 -13.45 -8.46
CA SER A 175 -1.80 -13.66 -9.82
C SER A 175 -0.45 -13.00 -10.08
N ALA A 176 -0.11 -11.97 -9.32
CA ALA A 176 1.17 -11.27 -9.41
C ALA A 176 2.21 -11.79 -8.39
N LEU A 177 1.84 -12.77 -7.54
CA LEU A 177 2.72 -13.33 -6.51
C LEU A 177 3.19 -14.74 -6.88
N SER A 178 4.50 -15.00 -6.70
CA SER A 178 5.11 -16.30 -6.88
C SER A 178 5.81 -16.76 -5.60
N GLY A 179 5.39 -17.90 -5.04
CA GLY A 179 5.92 -18.43 -3.79
C GLY A 179 5.43 -17.71 -2.51
N ILE A 180 4.61 -16.68 -2.64
CA ILE A 180 3.96 -15.96 -1.54
C ILE A 180 2.47 -16.33 -1.55
N VAL A 181 1.94 -16.73 -0.42
CA VAL A 181 0.53 -17.11 -0.27
C VAL A 181 -0.26 -15.91 0.25
N VAL A 182 -1.42 -15.63 -0.35
CA VAL A 182 -2.37 -14.63 0.18
C VAL A 182 -3.27 -15.34 1.19
N GLY A 183 -3.27 -14.88 2.45
CA GLY A 183 -3.99 -15.48 3.57
C GLY A 183 -4.91 -14.52 4.31
#